data_6f0cf9d6abb6bef4ef90a40748061bf4
#
_entry.id   6f0cf9d6abb6bef4ef90a40748061bf4
#
_cell.length_a   1.000
_cell.length_b   1.000
_cell.length_c   1.000
_cell.angle_alpha   90.00
_cell.angle_beta   90.00
_cell.angle_gamma   90.00
#
_symmetry.space_group_name_H-M   'P 1'
#
loop_
_entity.id
_entity.type
_entity.pdbx_description
1 polymer ?
#
loop_
_entity_poly.entity_id
_entity_poly.type
_entity_poly.pdbx_seq_one_letter_code
_entity_poly.pdbx_strand_id
1 'polypeptide(L)'
;MMRVNHVSAKYKTITGDVLALKDVDFEIRDNEIFGIAGESGCGKSTLLKVLYDIMNFPLELAEGSVELEYMDSGERKRLVTDREHPGGIRGAWWNAISYVPQAAQSVLNPVYRIEDQFYELFRRHRRSEGRKAMYERVNRYLDEVGLPRDVLKSYPHQLSGGMRQRVVIAMATFLHPSMIFADEPTTALDVVVQKGILQMLMELQAKMGNSLVIVSHDMGVHYQITNRMGIMYSGSMVELGPTDDIFASPLHPYTQMLIRSLPKIGDQGMRVGIQGGPPDLRNPPPGCRFAPRCKMAKPECSQSAPKFTEVQPGRFAACHLLNR
;
A
#
# COMPACT_ATOMS: atom_id res chain seq x y z
N MET A 1 13.88 -5.13 3.61
CA MET A 1 13.91 -4.34 2.37
C MET A 1 13.15 -5.08 1.26
N MET A 2 12.42 -4.38 0.42
CA MET A 2 11.77 -4.97 -0.77
C MET A 2 12.17 -4.20 -2.02
N ARG A 3 12.51 -4.92 -3.11
CA ARG A 3 12.78 -4.33 -4.43
C ARG A 3 11.73 -4.78 -5.42
N VAL A 4 11.27 -3.85 -6.21
CA VAL A 4 10.28 -4.03 -7.27
C VAL A 4 10.97 -3.70 -8.57
N ASN A 5 11.28 -4.73 -9.37
CA ASN A 5 12.10 -4.59 -10.56
C ASN A 5 11.24 -4.71 -11.81
N HIS A 6 10.97 -3.59 -12.48
CA HIS A 6 10.25 -3.52 -13.77
C HIS A 6 8.95 -4.33 -13.81
N VAL A 7 8.15 -4.26 -12.75
CA VAL A 7 6.94 -5.08 -12.58
C VAL A 7 5.83 -4.61 -13.53
N SER A 8 5.35 -5.52 -14.36
CA SER A 8 4.11 -5.40 -15.14
C SER A 8 3.15 -6.52 -14.75
N ALA A 9 1.88 -6.18 -14.52
CA ALA A 9 0.85 -7.15 -14.14
C ALA A 9 -0.46 -6.88 -14.88
N LYS A 10 -1.17 -7.95 -15.20
CA LYS A 10 -2.42 -7.88 -15.99
C LYS A 10 -3.52 -8.72 -15.39
N TYR A 11 -4.75 -8.30 -15.65
CA TYR A 11 -5.94 -9.12 -15.43
C TYR A 11 -6.35 -9.79 -16.74
N LYS A 12 -6.49 -11.11 -16.74
CA LYS A 12 -7.08 -11.86 -17.83
C LYS A 12 -8.59 -11.70 -17.80
N THR A 13 -9.17 -11.15 -18.85
CA THR A 13 -10.63 -11.02 -18.96
C THR A 13 -11.13 -11.66 -20.26
N ILE A 14 -12.42 -11.96 -20.32
CA ILE A 14 -13.06 -12.55 -21.51
C ILE A 14 -12.92 -11.62 -22.75
N THR A 15 -12.85 -10.31 -22.51
CA THR A 15 -12.77 -9.29 -23.58
C THR A 15 -11.34 -8.85 -23.90
N GLY A 16 -10.32 -9.55 -23.36
CA GLY A 16 -8.90 -9.24 -23.54
C GLY A 16 -8.19 -8.91 -22.23
N ASP A 17 -6.88 -8.85 -22.29
CA ASP A 17 -6.05 -8.58 -21.12
C ASP A 17 -6.08 -7.09 -20.77
N VAL A 18 -6.15 -6.77 -19.47
CA VAL A 18 -6.08 -5.41 -18.95
C VAL A 18 -4.75 -5.24 -18.23
N LEU A 19 -3.84 -4.43 -18.79
CA LEU A 19 -2.53 -4.16 -18.20
C LEU A 19 -2.67 -3.17 -17.04
N ALA A 20 -2.88 -3.71 -15.84
CA ALA A 20 -3.15 -2.95 -14.63
C ALA A 20 -1.90 -2.30 -14.03
N LEU A 21 -0.72 -2.90 -14.23
CA LEU A 21 0.59 -2.34 -13.86
C LEU A 21 1.51 -2.40 -15.07
N LYS A 22 2.29 -1.36 -15.30
CA LYS A 22 3.26 -1.27 -16.38
C LYS A 22 4.56 -0.70 -15.89
N ASP A 23 5.63 -1.51 -15.99
CA ASP A 23 7.01 -1.12 -15.77
C ASP A 23 7.21 -0.34 -14.45
N VAL A 24 6.71 -0.93 -13.35
CA VAL A 24 6.82 -0.33 -12.01
C VAL A 24 8.15 -0.74 -11.41
N ASP A 25 8.99 0.25 -11.09
CA ASP A 25 10.34 0.06 -10.56
C ASP A 25 10.58 0.97 -9.36
N PHE A 26 10.86 0.41 -8.17
CA PHE A 26 11.20 1.14 -6.95
C PHE A 26 11.64 0.20 -5.83
N GLU A 27 12.15 0.78 -4.74
CA GLU A 27 12.49 0.05 -3.51
C GLU A 27 11.70 0.57 -2.30
N ILE A 28 11.40 -0.34 -1.38
CA ILE A 28 10.91 -0.06 -0.03
C ILE A 28 12.05 -0.38 0.93
N ARG A 29 12.49 0.63 1.67
CA ARG A 29 13.63 0.53 2.59
C ARG A 29 13.20 -0.08 3.91
N ASP A 30 14.18 -0.55 4.67
CA ASP A 30 13.90 -0.99 6.04
C ASP A 30 13.53 0.21 6.92
N ASN A 31 12.63 -0.03 7.86
CA ASN A 31 12.20 0.94 8.87
C ASN A 31 11.67 2.27 8.26
N GLU A 32 10.98 2.22 7.14
CA GLU A 32 10.29 3.40 6.59
C GLU A 32 8.77 3.21 6.51
N ILE A 33 8.05 4.31 6.56
CA ILE A 33 6.64 4.37 6.16
C ILE A 33 6.59 4.87 4.72
N PHE A 34 6.27 3.95 3.79
CA PHE A 34 6.21 4.23 2.37
C PHE A 34 4.76 4.38 1.89
N GLY A 35 4.45 5.51 1.27
CA GLY A 35 3.13 5.83 0.76
C GLY A 35 2.96 5.48 -0.72
N ILE A 36 1.80 4.97 -1.12
CA ILE A 36 1.40 4.83 -2.53
C ILE A 36 0.09 5.57 -2.74
N ALA A 37 0.15 6.67 -3.48
CA ALA A 37 -0.99 7.55 -3.73
C ALA A 37 -1.37 7.62 -5.22
N GLY A 38 -2.58 8.09 -5.51
CA GLY A 38 -3.11 8.29 -6.85
C GLY A 38 -4.63 8.13 -6.90
N GLU A 39 -5.24 8.48 -8.04
CA GLU A 39 -6.68 8.38 -8.25
C GLU A 39 -7.21 6.95 -8.08
N SER A 40 -8.52 6.81 -7.80
CA SER A 40 -9.16 5.50 -7.76
C SER A 40 -8.99 4.78 -9.12
N GLY A 41 -8.73 3.46 -9.08
CA GLY A 41 -8.51 2.65 -10.29
C GLY A 41 -7.13 2.80 -10.93
N CYS A 42 -6.18 3.58 -10.41
CA CYS A 42 -4.85 3.72 -11.00
C CYS A 42 -3.90 2.52 -10.77
N GLY A 43 -4.33 1.46 -10.06
CA GLY A 43 -3.54 0.24 -9.87
C GLY A 43 -2.93 0.04 -8.48
N LYS A 44 -3.18 0.90 -7.49
CA LYS A 44 -2.59 0.83 -6.14
C LYS A 44 -2.82 -0.51 -5.44
N SER A 45 -4.09 -0.92 -5.30
CA SER A 45 -4.43 -2.21 -4.67
C SER A 45 -3.94 -3.40 -5.49
N THR A 46 -3.83 -3.26 -6.81
CA THR A 46 -3.19 -4.28 -7.66
C THR A 46 -1.70 -4.38 -7.36
N LEU A 47 -1.02 -3.24 -7.21
CA LEU A 47 0.39 -3.23 -6.81
C LEU A 47 0.58 -3.90 -5.45
N LEU A 48 -0.22 -3.56 -4.43
CA LEU A 48 -0.14 -4.24 -3.14
C LEU A 48 -0.35 -5.75 -3.24
N LYS A 49 -1.31 -6.22 -4.06
CA LYS A 49 -1.52 -7.65 -4.29
C LYS A 49 -0.30 -8.33 -4.90
N VAL A 50 0.38 -7.66 -5.83
CA VAL A 50 1.62 -8.17 -6.43
C VAL A 50 2.75 -8.18 -5.41
N LEU A 51 2.94 -7.12 -4.62
CA LEU A 51 3.97 -7.04 -3.59
C LEU A 51 3.77 -8.06 -2.47
N TYR A 52 2.53 -8.34 -2.10
CA TYR A 52 2.19 -9.36 -1.10
C TYR A 52 2.04 -10.76 -1.70
N ASP A 53 2.18 -10.89 -3.03
CA ASP A 53 2.05 -12.16 -3.77
C ASP A 53 0.66 -12.83 -3.63
N ILE A 54 -0.41 -12.04 -3.58
CA ILE A 54 -1.80 -12.51 -3.74
C ILE A 54 -2.21 -12.39 -5.20
N MET A 55 -1.50 -13.09 -6.07
CA MET A 55 -1.83 -13.14 -7.48
C MET A 55 -2.61 -14.42 -7.78
N ASN A 56 -3.95 -14.31 -7.69
CA ASN A 56 -4.86 -15.36 -8.07
C ASN A 56 -5.56 -14.96 -9.38
N PHE A 57 -5.89 -15.96 -10.21
CA PHE A 57 -6.70 -15.71 -11.39
C PHE A 57 -7.88 -14.76 -11.07
N PRO A 58 -8.11 -13.70 -11.83
CA PRO A 58 -7.53 -13.39 -13.16
C PRO A 58 -6.26 -12.54 -13.16
N LEU A 59 -5.65 -12.20 -11.98
CA LEU A 59 -4.42 -11.41 -11.88
C LEU A 59 -3.18 -12.29 -12.08
N GLU A 60 -2.28 -11.87 -12.95
CA GLU A 60 -0.97 -12.51 -13.14
C GLU A 60 0.15 -11.49 -13.35
N LEU A 61 1.36 -11.87 -12.94
CA LEU A 61 2.58 -11.13 -13.25
C LEU A 61 2.94 -11.38 -14.72
N ALA A 62 3.07 -10.29 -15.49
CA ALA A 62 3.43 -10.36 -16.90
C ALA A 62 4.95 -10.27 -17.11
N GLU A 63 5.61 -9.36 -16.37
CA GLU A 63 7.04 -9.08 -16.46
C GLU A 63 7.58 -8.61 -15.11
N GLY A 64 8.91 -8.68 -14.94
CA GLY A 64 9.62 -8.19 -13.78
C GLY A 64 9.60 -9.14 -12.60
N SER A 65 10.08 -8.66 -11.45
CA SER A 65 10.18 -9.43 -10.21
C SER A 65 9.97 -8.57 -8.97
N VAL A 66 9.53 -9.21 -7.88
CA VAL A 66 9.50 -8.65 -6.53
C VAL A 66 10.45 -9.46 -5.67
N GLU A 67 11.39 -8.78 -5.03
CA GLU A 67 12.38 -9.39 -4.15
C GLU A 67 12.16 -8.91 -2.71
N LEU A 68 12.09 -9.84 -1.78
CA LEU A 68 11.99 -9.59 -0.35
C LEU A 68 13.26 -10.05 0.35
N GLU A 69 13.95 -9.14 1.05
CA GLU A 69 15.04 -9.47 1.96
C GLU A 69 14.59 -9.18 3.40
N TYR A 70 14.75 -10.14 4.29
CA TYR A 70 14.40 -10.01 5.70
C TYR A 70 15.30 -10.85 6.59
N MET A 71 15.31 -10.55 7.90
CA MET A 71 16.01 -11.36 8.90
C MET A 71 15.07 -12.42 9.47
N ASP A 72 15.49 -13.67 9.50
CA ASP A 72 14.76 -14.75 10.16
C ASP A 72 15.73 -15.55 11.03
N SER A 73 15.47 -15.58 12.34
CA SER A 73 16.29 -16.30 13.32
C SER A 73 17.79 -15.95 13.27
N GLY A 74 18.12 -14.70 12.91
CA GLY A 74 19.50 -14.22 12.79
C GLY A 74 20.15 -14.44 11.43
N GLU A 75 19.47 -15.07 10.49
CA GLU A 75 19.93 -15.26 9.12
C GLU A 75 19.19 -14.32 8.15
N ARG A 76 19.93 -13.81 7.17
CA ARG A 76 19.35 -13.01 6.08
C ARG A 76 18.75 -13.94 5.03
N LYS A 77 17.44 -13.82 4.81
CA LYS A 77 16.72 -14.57 3.79
C LYS A 77 16.35 -13.63 2.63
N ARG A 78 16.39 -14.19 1.41
CA ARG A 78 15.94 -13.54 0.19
C ARG A 78 14.92 -14.44 -0.50
N LEU A 79 13.76 -13.88 -0.80
CA LEU A 79 12.68 -14.53 -1.55
C LEU A 79 12.37 -13.68 -2.79
N VAL A 80 12.04 -14.36 -3.87
CA VAL A 80 11.73 -13.71 -5.16
C VAL A 80 10.43 -14.28 -5.70
N THR A 81 9.55 -13.41 -6.12
CA THR A 81 8.40 -13.74 -6.96
C THR A 81 8.61 -13.13 -8.33
N ASP A 82 8.60 -13.98 -9.33
CA ASP A 82 8.65 -13.63 -10.75
C ASP A 82 7.69 -14.53 -11.55
N ARG A 83 7.76 -14.46 -12.86
CA ARG A 83 6.91 -15.26 -13.74
C ARG A 83 7.23 -16.77 -13.67
N GLU A 84 8.48 -17.12 -13.42
CA GLU A 84 8.93 -18.52 -13.34
C GLU A 84 8.69 -19.10 -11.95
N HIS A 85 8.72 -18.26 -10.91
CA HIS A 85 8.52 -18.62 -9.52
C HIS A 85 7.33 -17.88 -8.91
N PRO A 86 6.09 -18.13 -9.38
CA PRO A 86 4.90 -17.51 -8.80
C PRO A 86 4.68 -18.04 -7.38
N GLY A 87 4.42 -17.13 -6.45
CA GLY A 87 4.23 -17.50 -5.03
C GLY A 87 5.53 -17.60 -4.23
N GLY A 88 6.65 -17.14 -4.77
CA GLY A 88 7.96 -17.23 -4.11
C GLY A 88 8.04 -16.52 -2.75
N ILE A 89 7.29 -15.42 -2.57
CA ILE A 89 7.27 -14.66 -1.30
C ILE A 89 6.23 -15.22 -0.30
N ARG A 90 5.31 -16.08 -0.71
CA ARG A 90 4.23 -16.60 0.17
C ARG A 90 4.72 -17.30 1.43
N GLY A 91 5.92 -17.90 1.37
CA GLY A 91 6.57 -18.47 2.55
C GLY A 91 6.86 -17.48 3.68
N ALA A 92 6.92 -16.19 3.36
CA ALA A 92 7.14 -15.10 4.32
C ALA A 92 5.85 -14.56 4.97
N TRP A 93 4.67 -14.99 4.52
CA TRP A 93 3.40 -14.47 5.04
C TRP A 93 3.30 -14.65 6.56
N TRP A 94 2.85 -13.59 7.23
CA TRP A 94 2.69 -13.47 8.67
C TRP A 94 3.99 -13.44 9.48
N ASN A 95 5.07 -14.10 9.01
CA ASN A 95 6.35 -14.09 9.71
C ASN A 95 7.19 -12.85 9.34
N ALA A 96 7.32 -12.56 8.05
CA ALA A 96 8.09 -11.42 7.57
C ALA A 96 7.22 -10.33 6.95
N ILE A 97 6.11 -10.69 6.31
CA ILE A 97 5.17 -9.74 5.71
C ILE A 97 3.74 -10.02 6.18
N SER A 98 2.97 -8.96 6.38
CA SER A 98 1.55 -9.06 6.70
C SER A 98 0.73 -8.06 5.90
N TYR A 99 -0.61 -8.25 5.88
CA TYR A 99 -1.52 -7.46 5.07
C TYR A 99 -2.75 -7.04 5.85
N VAL A 100 -3.05 -5.74 5.82
CA VAL A 100 -4.29 -5.15 6.31
C VAL A 100 -5.13 -4.79 5.07
N PRO A 101 -6.19 -5.53 4.76
CA PRO A 101 -6.97 -5.32 3.54
C PRO A 101 -7.91 -4.14 3.64
N GLN A 102 -8.32 -3.62 2.49
CA GLN A 102 -9.40 -2.65 2.37
C GLN A 102 -10.69 -3.23 2.99
N ALA A 103 -11.48 -2.38 3.64
CA ALA A 103 -12.68 -2.81 4.35
C ALA A 103 -12.44 -3.94 5.38
N ALA A 104 -11.38 -3.80 6.17
CA ALA A 104 -10.97 -4.77 7.20
C ALA A 104 -12.12 -5.23 8.13
N GLN A 105 -13.17 -4.42 8.25
CA GLN A 105 -14.36 -4.76 9.04
C GLN A 105 -15.09 -6.01 8.54
N SER A 106 -14.97 -6.39 7.26
CA SER A 106 -15.60 -7.57 6.65
C SER A 106 -14.69 -8.81 6.66
N VAL A 107 -13.45 -8.68 7.09
CA VAL A 107 -12.47 -9.78 7.12
C VAL A 107 -12.64 -10.70 8.32
N LEU A 108 -13.13 -10.14 9.44
CA LEU A 108 -13.39 -10.91 10.65
C LEU A 108 -14.57 -11.85 10.43
N ASN A 109 -14.39 -13.13 10.78
CA ASN A 109 -15.45 -14.11 10.69
C ASN A 109 -16.53 -13.81 11.75
N PRO A 110 -17.78 -13.50 11.36
CA PRO A 110 -18.81 -13.01 12.29
C PRO A 110 -19.29 -14.05 13.29
N VAL A 111 -19.08 -15.34 13.04
CA VAL A 111 -19.54 -16.43 13.90
C VAL A 111 -18.49 -16.95 14.89
N TYR A 112 -17.27 -16.43 14.81
CA TYR A 112 -16.19 -16.73 15.76
C TYR A 112 -15.90 -15.55 16.67
N ARG A 113 -15.54 -15.81 17.92
CA ARG A 113 -15.03 -14.78 18.83
C ARG A 113 -13.66 -14.30 18.37
N ILE A 114 -13.31 -13.09 18.75
CA ILE A 114 -12.00 -12.51 18.39
C ILE A 114 -10.84 -13.39 18.90
N GLU A 115 -10.94 -13.92 20.11
CA GLU A 115 -9.93 -14.83 20.68
C GLU A 115 -9.68 -16.09 19.85
N ASP A 116 -10.75 -16.65 19.26
CA ASP A 116 -10.63 -17.87 18.46
C ASP A 116 -9.92 -17.57 17.12
N GLN A 117 -10.17 -16.40 16.55
CA GLN A 117 -9.50 -15.96 15.32
C GLN A 117 -8.01 -15.68 15.57
N PHE A 118 -7.66 -15.04 16.70
CA PHE A 118 -6.26 -14.89 17.11
C PHE A 118 -5.61 -16.25 17.38
N TYR A 119 -6.32 -17.20 18.02
CA TYR A 119 -5.77 -18.50 18.32
C TYR A 119 -5.52 -19.33 17.05
N GLU A 120 -6.41 -19.28 16.07
CA GLU A 120 -6.22 -19.97 14.80
C GLU A 120 -5.00 -19.44 14.06
N LEU A 121 -4.82 -18.12 13.98
CA LEU A 121 -3.64 -17.47 13.40
C LEU A 121 -2.36 -17.88 14.15
N PHE A 122 -2.37 -17.79 15.48
CA PHE A 122 -1.23 -18.14 16.32
C PHE A 122 -0.83 -19.60 16.17
N ARG A 123 -1.78 -20.51 16.25
CA ARG A 123 -1.56 -21.97 16.12
C ARG A 123 -0.93 -22.33 14.75
N ARG A 124 -1.30 -21.61 13.70
CA ARG A 124 -0.78 -21.85 12.35
C ARG A 124 0.71 -21.51 12.23
N HIS A 125 1.16 -20.47 12.92
CA HIS A 125 2.52 -19.94 12.82
C HIS A 125 3.42 -20.25 14.03
N ARG A 126 2.86 -20.64 15.16
CA ARG A 126 3.57 -20.98 16.41
C ARG A 126 3.07 -22.33 16.97
N ARG A 127 3.21 -23.38 16.18
CA ARG A 127 2.65 -24.71 16.46
C ARG A 127 3.07 -25.34 17.80
N SER A 128 4.26 -25.00 18.30
CA SER A 128 4.79 -25.50 19.58
C SER A 128 4.25 -24.76 20.81
N GLU A 129 3.58 -23.62 20.61
CA GLU A 129 3.08 -22.80 21.70
C GLU A 129 1.56 -22.98 21.89
N GLY A 130 1.12 -23.11 23.15
CA GLY A 130 -0.28 -23.35 23.46
C GLY A 130 -1.14 -22.09 23.57
N ARG A 131 -2.46 -22.28 23.78
CA ARG A 131 -3.44 -21.17 23.89
C ARG A 131 -3.09 -20.17 25.02
N LYS A 132 -2.49 -20.63 26.13
CA LYS A 132 -2.05 -19.76 27.24
C LYS A 132 -1.00 -18.75 26.78
N ALA A 133 0.00 -19.20 26.04
CA ALA A 133 1.05 -18.32 25.51
C ALA A 133 0.48 -17.27 24.54
N MET A 134 -0.48 -17.66 23.71
CA MET A 134 -1.22 -16.74 22.85
C MET A 134 -1.92 -15.65 23.69
N TYR A 135 -2.69 -16.04 24.72
CA TYR A 135 -3.40 -15.07 25.57
C TYR A 135 -2.46 -14.07 26.23
N GLU A 136 -1.32 -14.54 26.76
CA GLU A 136 -0.33 -13.65 27.38
C GLU A 136 0.24 -12.64 26.41
N ARG A 137 0.50 -13.04 25.16
CA ARG A 137 0.99 -12.14 24.11
C ARG A 137 -0.09 -11.17 23.65
N VAL A 138 -1.26 -11.68 23.29
CA VAL A 138 -2.35 -10.86 22.76
C VAL A 138 -2.82 -9.84 23.79
N ASN A 139 -2.98 -10.22 25.07
CA ASN A 139 -3.39 -9.28 26.12
C ASN A 139 -2.42 -8.10 26.30
N ARG A 140 -1.11 -8.34 26.20
CA ARG A 140 -0.13 -7.26 26.19
C ARG A 140 -0.24 -6.37 24.95
N TYR A 141 -0.49 -7.01 23.82
CA TYR A 141 -0.56 -6.33 22.52
C TYR A 141 -1.85 -5.50 22.35
N LEU A 142 -2.98 -5.93 22.96
CA LEU A 142 -4.22 -5.17 22.94
C LEU A 142 -4.08 -3.80 23.61
N ASP A 143 -3.29 -3.72 24.70
CA ASP A 143 -3.00 -2.45 25.35
C ASP A 143 -2.27 -1.47 24.37
N GLU A 144 -1.39 -1.99 23.51
CA GLU A 144 -0.63 -1.21 22.51
C GLU A 144 -1.51 -0.68 21.37
N VAL A 145 -2.53 -1.43 20.99
CA VAL A 145 -3.48 -1.00 19.94
C VAL A 145 -4.69 -0.26 20.52
N GLY A 146 -4.69 0.03 21.83
CA GLY A 146 -5.76 0.77 22.49
C GLY A 146 -7.10 0.04 22.49
N LEU A 147 -7.07 -1.29 22.70
CA LEU A 147 -8.26 -2.14 22.82
C LEU A 147 -8.38 -2.72 24.24
N PRO A 148 -9.57 -2.70 24.84
CA PRO A 148 -9.81 -3.36 26.13
C PRO A 148 -9.74 -4.89 25.96
N ARG A 149 -9.27 -5.58 27.00
CA ARG A 149 -9.01 -7.04 26.94
C ARG A 149 -10.26 -7.91 26.78
N ASP A 150 -11.41 -7.40 27.17
CA ASP A 150 -12.72 -8.08 27.00
C ASP A 150 -13.14 -8.18 25.53
N VAL A 151 -12.54 -7.39 24.64
CA VAL A 151 -12.69 -7.51 23.17
C VAL A 151 -12.43 -8.94 22.70
N LEU A 152 -11.49 -9.66 23.31
CA LEU A 152 -11.20 -11.06 22.95
C LEU A 152 -12.42 -11.97 23.05
N LYS A 153 -13.29 -11.75 24.03
CA LYS A 153 -14.50 -12.55 24.25
C LYS A 153 -15.68 -12.13 23.38
N SER A 154 -15.55 -10.98 22.69
CA SER A 154 -16.61 -10.42 21.86
C SER A 154 -16.64 -11.07 20.48
N TYR A 155 -17.80 -10.99 19.82
CA TYR A 155 -17.95 -11.27 18.40
C TYR A 155 -17.73 -9.98 17.58
N PRO A 156 -17.33 -10.07 16.30
CA PRO A 156 -17.10 -8.89 15.46
C PRO A 156 -18.28 -7.90 15.41
N HIS A 157 -19.53 -8.39 15.39
CA HIS A 157 -20.72 -7.55 15.33
C HIS A 157 -20.98 -6.76 16.62
N GLN A 158 -20.35 -7.10 17.75
CA GLN A 158 -20.44 -6.39 19.02
C GLN A 158 -19.45 -5.21 19.12
N LEU A 159 -18.53 -5.08 18.15
CA LEU A 159 -17.48 -4.06 18.12
C LEU A 159 -17.88 -2.88 17.23
N SER A 160 -17.46 -1.67 17.60
CA SER A 160 -17.55 -0.52 16.71
C SER A 160 -16.69 -0.69 15.46
N GLY A 161 -16.90 0.11 14.41
CA GLY A 161 -16.07 0.08 13.19
C GLY A 161 -14.59 0.28 13.48
N GLY A 162 -14.26 1.28 14.30
CA GLY A 162 -12.88 1.54 14.71
C GLY A 162 -12.26 0.44 15.55
N MET A 163 -13.04 -0.20 16.44
CA MET A 163 -12.55 -1.36 17.20
C MET A 163 -12.27 -2.55 16.28
N ARG A 164 -13.16 -2.86 15.33
CA ARG A 164 -12.91 -3.92 14.33
C ARG A 164 -11.65 -3.65 13.53
N GLN A 165 -11.45 -2.40 13.09
CA GLN A 165 -10.25 -2.00 12.37
C GLN A 165 -8.99 -2.22 13.20
N ARG A 166 -8.98 -1.81 14.48
CA ARG A 166 -7.88 -2.04 15.41
C ARG A 166 -7.61 -3.53 15.63
N VAL A 167 -8.65 -4.37 15.74
CA VAL A 167 -8.50 -5.83 15.85
C VAL A 167 -7.81 -6.40 14.62
N VAL A 168 -8.20 -6.00 13.40
CA VAL A 168 -7.58 -6.50 12.16
C VAL A 168 -6.12 -6.06 12.06
N ILE A 169 -5.82 -4.81 12.41
CA ILE A 169 -4.43 -4.32 12.47
C ILE A 169 -3.65 -5.09 13.53
N ALA A 170 -4.22 -5.31 14.71
CA ALA A 170 -3.59 -6.11 15.76
C ALA A 170 -3.28 -7.54 15.27
N MET A 171 -4.22 -8.19 14.59
CA MET A 171 -3.98 -9.52 14.00
C MET A 171 -2.86 -9.50 12.95
N ALA A 172 -2.79 -8.47 12.12
CA ALA A 172 -1.76 -8.36 11.10
C ALA A 172 -0.36 -8.11 11.69
N THR A 173 -0.28 -7.51 12.88
CA THR A 173 0.99 -7.00 13.44
C THR A 173 1.50 -7.81 14.64
N PHE A 174 0.67 -8.60 15.32
CA PHE A 174 1.04 -9.24 16.59
C PHE A 174 2.12 -10.34 16.49
N LEU A 175 2.42 -10.84 15.30
CA LEU A 175 3.55 -11.73 15.04
C LEU A 175 4.86 -10.98 14.73
N HIS A 176 4.84 -9.64 14.79
CA HIS A 176 5.96 -8.75 14.54
C HIS A 176 6.60 -8.95 13.15
N PRO A 177 5.83 -8.78 12.06
CA PRO A 177 6.37 -8.88 10.71
C PRO A 177 7.36 -7.75 10.44
N SER A 178 8.34 -8.00 9.57
CA SER A 178 9.32 -6.99 9.12
C SER A 178 8.72 -5.93 8.21
N MET A 179 7.59 -6.25 7.55
CA MET A 179 6.89 -5.33 6.65
C MET A 179 5.38 -5.53 6.73
N ILE A 180 4.64 -4.44 6.79
CA ILE A 180 3.17 -4.42 6.83
C ILE A 180 2.66 -3.70 5.59
N PHE A 181 1.72 -4.31 4.87
CA PHE A 181 0.99 -3.68 3.78
C PHE A 181 -0.40 -3.29 4.26
N ALA A 182 -0.77 -2.02 4.13
CA ALA A 182 -2.08 -1.50 4.54
C ALA A 182 -2.80 -0.87 3.34
N ASP A 183 -3.85 -1.53 2.88
CA ASP A 183 -4.68 -1.08 1.75
C ASP A 183 -5.86 -0.26 2.29
N GLU A 184 -5.78 1.05 2.16
CA GLU A 184 -6.80 2.00 2.62
C GLU A 184 -7.28 1.75 4.07
N PRO A 185 -6.38 1.69 5.07
CA PRO A 185 -6.71 1.22 6.42
C PRO A 185 -7.66 2.12 7.20
N THR A 186 -7.99 3.29 6.69
CA THR A 186 -8.88 4.28 7.35
C THR A 186 -10.16 4.55 6.57
N THR A 187 -10.39 3.86 5.45
CA THR A 187 -11.60 4.03 4.64
C THR A 187 -12.87 3.67 5.43
N ALA A 188 -13.93 4.45 5.26
CA ALA A 188 -15.22 4.32 5.94
C ALA A 188 -15.18 4.54 7.47
N LEU A 189 -14.17 5.23 7.98
CA LEU A 189 -14.08 5.68 9.37
C LEU A 189 -14.28 7.20 9.45
N ASP A 190 -14.83 7.65 10.57
CA ASP A 190 -14.88 9.08 10.86
C ASP A 190 -13.48 9.69 11.10
N VAL A 191 -13.37 11.01 10.95
CA VAL A 191 -12.07 11.72 10.99
C VAL A 191 -11.31 11.51 12.31
N VAL A 192 -12.02 11.41 13.44
CA VAL A 192 -11.39 11.25 14.75
C VAL A 192 -10.81 9.84 14.87
N VAL A 193 -11.58 8.82 14.49
CA VAL A 193 -11.15 7.42 14.48
C VAL A 193 -10.02 7.22 13.48
N GLN A 194 -10.11 7.82 12.28
CA GLN A 194 -9.05 7.78 11.27
C GLN A 194 -7.73 8.29 11.85
N LYS A 195 -7.73 9.49 12.48
CA LYS A 195 -6.53 10.04 13.11
C LYS A 195 -5.94 9.11 14.16
N GLY A 196 -6.80 8.52 15.02
CA GLY A 196 -6.36 7.57 16.05
C GLY A 196 -5.77 6.26 15.47
N ILE A 197 -6.26 5.77 14.33
CA ILE A 197 -5.68 4.61 13.63
C ILE A 197 -4.32 4.95 13.03
N LEU A 198 -4.18 6.11 12.38
CA LEU A 198 -2.92 6.55 11.78
C LEU A 198 -1.83 6.72 12.86
N GLN A 199 -2.18 7.37 13.96
CA GLN A 199 -1.25 7.54 15.09
C GLN A 199 -0.81 6.18 15.65
N MET A 200 -1.75 5.25 15.87
CA MET A 200 -1.45 3.89 16.34
C MET A 200 -0.51 3.15 15.36
N LEU A 201 -0.72 3.26 14.04
CA LEU A 201 0.15 2.64 13.03
C LEU A 201 1.57 3.20 13.08
N MET A 202 1.74 4.52 13.27
CA MET A 202 3.05 5.15 13.44
C MET A 202 3.75 4.67 14.71
N GLU A 203 3.03 4.62 15.83
CA GLU A 203 3.57 4.15 17.12
C GLU A 203 4.00 2.68 17.05
N LEU A 204 3.17 1.82 16.42
CA LEU A 204 3.51 0.42 16.19
C LEU A 204 4.73 0.27 15.30
N GLN A 205 4.81 1.01 14.20
CA GLN A 205 5.94 0.99 13.28
C GLN A 205 7.23 1.41 14.00
N ALA A 206 7.20 2.52 14.73
CA ALA A 206 8.35 3.03 15.48
C ALA A 206 8.82 2.04 16.56
N LYS A 207 7.88 1.39 17.27
CA LYS A 207 8.18 0.43 18.33
C LYS A 207 8.75 -0.88 17.77
N MET A 208 8.21 -1.37 16.65
CA MET A 208 8.64 -2.63 16.04
C MET A 208 9.88 -2.47 15.15
N GLY A 209 10.20 -1.25 14.70
CA GLY A 209 11.30 -1.01 13.76
C GLY A 209 11.08 -1.70 12.41
N ASN A 210 9.83 -1.90 12.01
CA ASN A 210 9.48 -2.53 10.74
C ASN A 210 9.17 -1.48 9.65
N SER A 211 8.91 -1.93 8.43
CA SER A 211 8.45 -1.06 7.36
C SER A 211 6.93 -1.13 7.23
N LEU A 212 6.29 0.02 6.97
CA LEU A 212 4.86 0.11 6.70
C LEU A 212 4.64 0.65 5.27
N VAL A 213 3.94 -0.09 4.46
CA VAL A 213 3.50 0.36 3.13
C VAL A 213 2.02 0.70 3.23
N ILE A 214 1.68 1.96 3.03
CA ILE A 214 0.30 2.42 3.07
C ILE A 214 -0.20 2.89 1.70
N VAL A 215 -1.33 2.35 1.30
CA VAL A 215 -2.08 2.83 0.14
C VAL A 215 -3.24 3.67 0.61
N SER A 216 -3.37 4.86 0.06
CA SER A 216 -4.56 5.70 0.26
C SER A 216 -4.78 6.60 -0.97
N HIS A 217 -6.04 7.00 -1.19
CA HIS A 217 -6.37 8.07 -2.12
C HIS A 217 -6.36 9.45 -1.43
N ASP A 218 -6.29 9.47 -0.09
CA ASP A 218 -6.21 10.71 0.70
C ASP A 218 -4.74 11.14 0.85
N MET A 219 -4.38 12.21 0.15
CA MET A 219 -3.06 12.81 0.22
C MET A 219 -2.73 13.34 1.63
N GLY A 220 -3.73 13.76 2.41
CA GLY A 220 -3.54 14.20 3.79
C GLY A 220 -3.07 13.08 4.71
N VAL A 221 -3.50 11.84 4.47
CA VAL A 221 -2.99 10.65 5.16
C VAL A 221 -1.49 10.49 4.88
N HIS A 222 -1.08 10.55 3.63
CA HIS A 222 0.33 10.41 3.26
C HIS A 222 1.20 11.51 3.87
N TYR A 223 0.75 12.76 3.80
CA TYR A 223 1.47 13.88 4.41
C TYR A 223 1.73 13.70 5.91
N GLN A 224 0.76 13.11 6.61
CA GLN A 224 0.85 12.96 8.07
C GLN A 224 1.82 11.86 8.50
N ILE A 225 1.95 10.75 7.74
CA ILE A 225 2.62 9.55 8.28
C ILE A 225 3.74 9.01 7.40
N THR A 226 3.86 9.37 6.11
CA THR A 226 4.85 8.73 5.24
C THR A 226 6.18 9.50 5.23
N ASN A 227 7.29 8.74 5.14
CA ASN A 227 8.63 9.31 4.94
C ASN A 227 8.91 9.58 3.46
N ARG A 228 8.55 8.61 2.62
CA ARG A 228 8.65 8.65 1.17
C ARG A 228 7.35 8.17 0.56
N MET A 229 7.06 8.62 -0.65
CA MET A 229 5.87 8.16 -1.34
C MET A 229 6.05 8.09 -2.85
N GLY A 230 5.30 7.18 -3.45
CA GLY A 230 5.15 7.06 -4.89
C GLY A 230 3.77 7.48 -5.34
N ILE A 231 3.71 8.24 -6.43
CA ILE A 231 2.46 8.65 -7.07
C ILE A 231 2.22 7.76 -8.28
N MET A 232 1.08 7.09 -8.29
CA MET A 232 0.66 6.22 -9.39
C MET A 232 -0.39 6.89 -10.27
N TYR A 233 -0.24 6.73 -11.56
CA TYR A 233 -1.24 7.12 -12.54
C TYR A 233 -1.41 6.03 -13.59
N SER A 234 -2.65 5.55 -13.75
CA SER A 234 -3.00 4.60 -14.82
C SER A 234 -2.05 3.39 -14.93
N GLY A 235 -1.70 2.77 -13.79
CA GLY A 235 -0.86 1.56 -13.73
C GLY A 235 0.65 1.80 -13.73
N SER A 236 1.13 3.02 -13.78
CA SER A 236 2.57 3.33 -13.75
C SER A 236 2.92 4.25 -12.59
N MET A 237 4.15 4.16 -12.09
CA MET A 237 4.73 5.14 -11.18
C MET A 237 5.10 6.39 -11.98
N VAL A 238 4.59 7.56 -11.58
CA VAL A 238 4.85 8.82 -12.29
C VAL A 238 5.78 9.76 -11.53
N GLU A 239 5.80 9.64 -10.21
CA GLU A 239 6.73 10.38 -9.33
C GLU A 239 7.00 9.57 -8.06
N LEU A 240 8.22 9.66 -7.51
CA LEU A 240 8.62 9.06 -6.24
C LEU A 240 9.66 9.97 -5.58
N GLY A 241 9.56 10.14 -4.26
CA GLY A 241 10.52 10.93 -3.49
C GLY A 241 10.15 11.06 -2.02
N PRO A 242 10.91 11.85 -1.25
CA PRO A 242 10.53 12.25 0.11
C PRO A 242 9.16 12.93 0.10
N THR A 243 8.34 12.62 1.08
CA THR A 243 6.96 13.13 1.15
C THR A 243 6.92 14.66 1.17
N ASP A 244 7.76 15.28 1.99
CA ASP A 244 7.82 16.74 2.09
C ASP A 244 8.15 17.40 0.75
N ASP A 245 9.08 16.83 -0.03
CA ASP A 245 9.46 17.34 -1.34
C ASP A 245 8.34 17.22 -2.37
N ILE A 246 7.61 16.08 -2.35
CA ILE A 246 6.46 15.88 -3.24
C ILE A 246 5.36 16.91 -2.95
N PHE A 247 5.13 17.25 -1.68
CA PHE A 247 4.13 18.26 -1.32
C PHE A 247 4.60 19.70 -1.57
N ALA A 248 5.88 20.00 -1.30
CA ALA A 248 6.42 21.34 -1.44
C ALA A 248 6.70 21.72 -2.91
N SER A 249 7.25 20.77 -3.69
CA SER A 249 7.71 21.01 -5.06
C SER A 249 7.52 19.79 -5.97
N PRO A 250 6.25 19.41 -6.26
CA PRO A 250 5.95 18.24 -7.10
C PRO A 250 6.52 18.41 -8.52
N LEU A 251 7.18 17.36 -9.02
CA LEU A 251 7.86 17.37 -10.32
C LEU A 251 6.89 17.07 -11.47
N HIS A 252 6.08 16.02 -11.33
CA HIS A 252 5.17 15.58 -12.39
C HIS A 252 3.90 16.45 -12.46
N PRO A 253 3.42 16.89 -13.65
CA PRO A 253 2.21 17.71 -13.78
C PRO A 253 0.95 17.10 -13.13
N TYR A 254 0.81 15.78 -13.14
CA TYR A 254 -0.28 15.10 -12.44
C TYR A 254 -0.20 15.29 -10.92
N THR A 255 0.99 15.12 -10.33
CA THR A 255 1.22 15.34 -8.88
C THR A 255 0.93 16.80 -8.51
N GLN A 256 1.36 17.77 -9.35
CA GLN A 256 1.03 19.17 -9.15
C GLN A 256 -0.47 19.42 -9.10
N MET A 257 -1.24 18.75 -9.97
CA MET A 257 -2.69 18.85 -9.97
C MET A 257 -3.33 18.21 -8.75
N LEU A 258 -2.84 17.03 -8.32
CA LEU A 258 -3.28 16.37 -7.08
C LEU A 258 -3.08 17.26 -5.86
N ILE A 259 -1.87 17.82 -5.68
CA ILE A 259 -1.55 18.69 -4.54
C ILE A 259 -2.38 20.00 -4.58
N ARG A 260 -2.58 20.58 -5.76
CA ARG A 260 -3.42 21.79 -5.91
C ARG A 260 -4.90 21.54 -5.62
N SER A 261 -5.38 20.31 -5.77
CA SER A 261 -6.78 19.97 -5.46
C SER A 261 -7.06 19.80 -3.97
N LEU A 262 -6.01 19.73 -3.13
CA LEU A 262 -6.17 19.58 -1.68
C LEU A 262 -6.76 20.85 -1.03
N PRO A 263 -7.66 20.71 -0.05
CA PRO A 263 -8.16 21.83 0.71
C PRO A 263 -7.03 22.49 1.53
N LYS A 264 -6.92 23.82 1.43
CA LYS A 264 -6.03 24.61 2.31
C LYS A 264 -6.88 25.39 3.29
N ILE A 265 -6.46 25.47 4.54
CA ILE A 265 -7.13 26.26 5.57
C ILE A 265 -7.13 27.73 5.12
N GLY A 266 -8.30 28.36 5.13
CA GLY A 266 -8.48 29.77 4.73
C GLY A 266 -8.70 30.01 3.24
N ASP A 267 -8.73 29.00 2.38
CA ASP A 267 -8.99 29.17 0.95
C ASP A 267 -10.50 29.15 0.68
N GLN A 268 -11.03 30.27 0.19
CA GLN A 268 -12.45 30.43 -0.18
C GLN A 268 -12.72 30.16 -1.67
N GLY A 269 -11.68 29.83 -2.45
CA GLY A 269 -11.79 29.59 -3.89
C GLY A 269 -12.44 28.24 -4.21
N MET A 270 -13.31 28.21 -5.23
CA MET A 270 -13.84 26.97 -5.81
C MET A 270 -12.69 26.23 -6.51
N ARG A 271 -12.32 25.03 -6.02
CA ARG A 271 -11.23 24.24 -6.59
C ARG A 271 -11.72 23.45 -7.78
N VAL A 272 -10.98 23.56 -8.85
CA VAL A 272 -11.21 22.74 -10.04
C VAL A 272 -10.49 21.42 -9.84
N GLY A 273 -11.23 20.34 -9.67
CA GLY A 273 -10.69 18.99 -9.68
C GLY A 273 -9.97 18.68 -11.01
N ILE A 274 -9.22 17.59 -11.04
CA ILE A 274 -8.54 17.16 -12.27
C ILE A 274 -9.60 16.83 -13.31
N GLN A 275 -9.66 17.62 -14.39
CA GLN A 275 -10.65 17.47 -15.46
C GLN A 275 -10.46 16.17 -16.23
N GLY A 276 -11.54 15.54 -16.66
CA GLY A 276 -11.56 14.26 -17.38
C GLY A 276 -11.29 13.05 -16.47
N GLY A 277 -11.53 11.85 -16.97
CA GLY A 277 -11.23 10.59 -16.28
C GLY A 277 -9.86 10.03 -16.66
N PRO A 278 -9.33 9.06 -15.87
CA PRO A 278 -8.15 8.30 -16.28
C PRO A 278 -8.44 7.52 -17.58
N PRO A 279 -7.42 7.25 -18.40
CA PRO A 279 -7.60 6.48 -19.63
C PRO A 279 -8.01 5.03 -19.32
N ASP A 280 -8.72 4.41 -20.26
CA ASP A 280 -9.03 2.99 -20.19
C ASP A 280 -7.74 2.16 -20.27
N LEU A 281 -7.49 1.34 -19.25
CA LEU A 281 -6.30 0.48 -19.16
C LEU A 281 -6.29 -0.65 -20.22
N ARG A 282 -7.41 -0.91 -20.87
CA ARG A 282 -7.49 -1.86 -22.01
C ARG A 282 -6.87 -1.29 -23.28
N ASN A 283 -6.97 0.04 -23.45
CA ASN A 283 -6.42 0.73 -24.60
C ASN A 283 -5.75 2.05 -24.17
N PRO A 284 -4.64 1.98 -23.40
CA PRO A 284 -3.97 3.17 -22.91
C PRO A 284 -3.32 3.95 -24.08
N PRO A 285 -3.14 5.28 -23.94
CA PRO A 285 -2.40 6.07 -24.90
C PRO A 285 -1.01 5.47 -25.17
N PRO A 286 -0.49 5.52 -26.41
CA PRO A 286 0.80 4.94 -26.78
C PRO A 286 1.99 5.63 -26.09
N GLY A 287 1.84 6.93 -25.78
CA GLY A 287 2.86 7.72 -25.08
C GLY A 287 2.62 7.83 -23.58
N CYS A 288 2.83 9.04 -23.06
CA CYS A 288 2.54 9.38 -21.69
C CYS A 288 1.04 9.19 -21.38
N ARG A 289 0.71 8.33 -20.42
CA ARG A 289 -0.70 8.02 -20.09
C ARG A 289 -1.45 9.25 -19.56
N PHE A 290 -0.74 10.24 -19.03
CA PHE A 290 -1.32 11.51 -18.57
C PHE A 290 -1.44 12.57 -19.66
N ALA A 291 -0.84 12.41 -20.83
CA ALA A 291 -0.83 13.41 -21.90
C ALA A 291 -2.21 13.98 -22.27
N PRO A 292 -3.30 13.18 -22.37
CA PRO A 292 -4.63 13.71 -22.69
C PRO A 292 -5.21 14.70 -21.65
N ARG A 293 -4.73 14.65 -20.41
CA ARG A 293 -5.17 15.53 -19.29
C ARG A 293 -4.12 16.58 -18.91
N CYS A 294 -2.93 16.51 -19.52
CA CYS A 294 -1.80 17.36 -19.18
C CYS A 294 -1.88 18.70 -19.93
N LYS A 295 -2.04 19.81 -19.20
CA LYS A 295 -2.04 21.17 -19.79
C LYS A 295 -0.68 21.59 -20.37
N MET A 296 0.39 20.83 -20.03
CA MET A 296 1.77 21.09 -20.47
C MET A 296 2.25 20.04 -21.48
N ALA A 297 1.32 19.26 -22.06
CA ALA A 297 1.67 18.19 -22.99
C ALA A 297 2.36 18.75 -24.25
N LYS A 298 3.45 18.10 -24.65
CA LYS A 298 4.17 18.36 -25.91
C LYS A 298 3.85 17.24 -26.91
N PRO A 299 4.13 17.41 -28.23
CA PRO A 299 3.92 16.37 -29.23
C PRO A 299 4.57 15.03 -28.90
N GLU A 300 5.77 15.05 -28.34
CA GLU A 300 6.49 13.84 -27.89
C GLU A 300 5.75 13.04 -26.83
N CYS A 301 4.96 13.71 -25.97
CA CYS A 301 4.16 13.04 -24.92
C CYS A 301 3.10 12.09 -25.49
N SER A 302 2.63 12.34 -26.72
CA SER A 302 1.66 11.46 -27.38
C SER A 302 2.34 10.31 -28.16
N GLN A 303 3.64 10.42 -28.43
CA GLN A 303 4.37 9.48 -29.26
C GLN A 303 5.10 8.41 -28.47
N SER A 304 5.68 8.78 -27.33
CA SER A 304 6.47 7.87 -26.49
C SER A 304 6.18 8.04 -25.02
N ALA A 305 6.27 6.94 -24.25
CA ALA A 305 6.17 6.97 -22.79
C ALA A 305 7.49 7.53 -22.22
N PRO A 306 7.43 8.51 -21.28
CA PRO A 306 8.63 8.99 -20.60
C PRO A 306 9.21 7.90 -19.70
N LYS A 307 10.53 7.81 -19.64
CA LYS A 307 11.21 6.90 -18.72
C LYS A 307 11.09 7.41 -17.28
N PHE A 308 10.92 6.48 -16.35
CA PHE A 308 10.97 6.76 -14.92
C PHE A 308 12.45 6.82 -14.50
N THR A 309 12.96 8.01 -14.25
CA THR A 309 14.38 8.25 -13.97
C THR A 309 14.58 9.16 -12.76
N GLU A 310 15.73 9.06 -12.14
CA GLU A 310 16.14 9.98 -11.08
C GLU A 310 16.40 11.36 -11.70
N VAL A 311 15.65 12.36 -11.25
CA VAL A 311 15.72 13.76 -11.72
C VAL A 311 16.53 14.63 -10.76
N GLN A 312 16.45 14.30 -9.47
CA GLN A 312 17.20 14.90 -8.38
C GLN A 312 17.57 13.80 -7.38
N PRO A 313 18.58 13.95 -6.54
CA PRO A 313 18.94 12.92 -5.56
C PRO A 313 17.74 12.40 -4.76
N GLY A 314 17.44 11.11 -4.90
CA GLY A 314 16.31 10.45 -4.25
C GLY A 314 14.92 10.80 -4.78
N ARG A 315 14.81 11.57 -5.88
CA ARG A 315 13.55 11.96 -6.52
C ARG A 315 13.47 11.48 -7.95
N PHE A 316 12.49 10.69 -8.25
CA PHE A 316 12.28 10.06 -9.57
C PHE A 316 10.99 10.59 -10.20
N ALA A 317 10.98 10.75 -11.50
CA ALA A 317 9.79 11.14 -12.23
C ALA A 317 9.79 10.63 -13.68
N ALA A 318 8.58 10.32 -14.18
CA ALA A 318 8.34 9.91 -15.56
C ALA A 318 7.70 11.06 -16.35
N CYS A 319 8.48 12.05 -16.78
CA CYS A 319 7.97 13.22 -17.49
C CYS A 319 8.98 13.77 -18.51
N HIS A 320 8.57 13.92 -19.78
CA HIS A 320 9.43 14.52 -20.83
C HIS A 320 9.84 15.96 -20.55
N LEU A 321 9.10 16.70 -19.73
CA LEU A 321 9.45 18.09 -19.36
C LEU A 321 10.68 18.16 -18.46
N LEU A 322 11.06 17.06 -17.82
CA LEU A 322 12.16 16.97 -16.85
C LEU A 322 13.42 16.35 -17.44
N ASN A 323 13.29 15.58 -18.50
CA ASN A 323 14.43 15.01 -19.23
C ASN A 323 15.06 16.11 -20.09
N ARG A 324 16.15 16.70 -19.61
CA ARG A 324 17.04 17.57 -20.38
C ARG A 324 18.25 16.81 -20.86
#